data_d971d5421d77cbd872cd85c2c23369de
#
_entry.id   d971d5421d77cbd872cd85c2c23369de
#
_cell.length_a   1.000
_cell.length_b   1.000
_cell.length_c   1.000
_cell.angle_alpha   90.00
_cell.angle_beta   90.00
_cell.angle_gamma   90.00
#
_symmetry.space_group_name_H-M   'P 1'
#
loop_
_entity.id
_entity.type
_entity.pdbx_description
1 polymer ?
#
loop_
_entity_poly.entity_id
_entity_poly.type
_entity_poly.pdbx_seq_one_letter_code
_entity_poly.pdbx_strand_id
1 'polypeptide(L)'
;MANNQNANVANIERLNQLMDENGCSAVVARSGKNFTYLAGFAYPGTLARHLDFPDSPRGVLVIWPRQGNPVLVVNETAAPLARRDGWIEDVRLYDGYAESAYAKTAEILVEMGLQNETIGLEKDYL
;
A
#
# COMPACT_ATOMS: atom_id res chain seq x y z
N MET A 1 -0.17 0.06 20.88
CA MET A 1 0.28 -0.57 19.68
C MET A 1 1.42 -1.52 19.95
N ALA A 2 1.25 -2.70 19.51
CA ALA A 2 2.37 -3.60 19.58
C ALA A 2 3.52 -2.95 18.84
N ASN A 3 4.66 -3.05 19.40
CA ASN A 3 5.81 -2.51 18.76
C ASN A 3 6.25 -3.41 17.62
N ASN A 4 5.94 -3.02 16.42
CA ASN A 4 6.26 -3.80 15.24
C ASN A 4 7.54 -3.33 14.57
N GLN A 5 8.51 -2.92 15.36
CA GLN A 5 9.77 -2.47 14.80
C GLN A 5 10.42 -3.52 13.91
N ASN A 6 10.25 -4.79 14.27
CA ASN A 6 10.83 -5.86 13.47
C ASN A 6 10.15 -6.03 12.12
N ALA A 7 8.90 -5.58 12.00
CA ALA A 7 8.17 -5.65 10.75
C ALA A 7 8.40 -4.41 9.89
N ASN A 8 8.79 -3.31 10.52
CA ASN A 8 9.02 -2.07 9.79
C ASN A 8 10.52 -1.91 9.54
N VAL A 9 10.97 -2.51 8.45
CA VAL A 9 12.38 -2.48 8.07
C VAL A 9 12.70 -1.37 7.07
N ALA A 10 11.69 -0.60 6.69
CA ALA A 10 11.86 0.43 5.67
C ALA A 10 12.65 1.61 6.19
N ASN A 11 13.48 2.18 5.35
CA ASN A 11 14.19 3.40 5.64
C ASN A 11 13.27 4.60 5.38
N ILE A 12 12.45 4.92 6.36
CA ILE A 12 11.41 5.94 6.24
C ILE A 12 12.02 7.33 6.08
N GLU A 13 13.11 7.58 6.74
CA GLU A 13 13.78 8.87 6.63
C GLU A 13 14.21 9.14 5.19
N ARG A 14 14.78 8.14 4.53
CA ARG A 14 15.20 8.28 3.14
C ARG A 14 13.99 8.42 2.22
N LEU A 15 12.92 7.65 2.49
CA LEU A 15 11.70 7.74 1.72
C LEU A 15 11.12 9.15 1.81
N ASN A 16 11.02 9.69 3.01
CA ASN A 16 10.51 11.03 3.21
C ASN A 16 11.36 12.08 2.50
N GLN A 17 12.66 11.92 2.53
CA GLN A 17 13.56 12.81 1.83
C GLN A 17 13.31 12.79 0.32
N LEU A 18 13.15 11.60 -0.24
CA LEU A 18 12.87 11.46 -1.67
C LEU A 18 11.51 12.04 -2.05
N MET A 19 10.52 11.86 -1.18
CA MET A 19 9.20 12.44 -1.40
C MET A 19 9.30 13.97 -1.42
N ASP A 20 10.03 14.54 -0.48
CA ASP A 20 10.20 16.00 -0.42
C ASP A 20 10.93 16.51 -1.66
N GLU A 21 11.97 15.82 -2.10
CA GLU A 21 12.74 16.21 -3.28
C GLU A 21 11.90 16.17 -4.55
N ASN A 22 10.92 15.31 -4.61
CA ASN A 22 10.06 15.15 -5.78
C ASN A 22 8.68 15.78 -5.60
N GLY A 23 8.44 16.45 -4.50
CA GLY A 23 7.17 17.12 -4.24
C GLY A 23 5.99 16.17 -4.08
N CYS A 24 6.24 14.95 -3.63
CA CYS A 24 5.18 13.96 -3.47
C CYS A 24 4.54 14.06 -2.09
N SER A 25 3.22 14.04 -2.06
CA SER A 25 2.47 14.05 -0.80
C SER A 25 2.13 12.65 -0.33
N ALA A 26 2.23 11.67 -1.21
CA ALA A 26 2.06 10.26 -0.86
C ALA A 26 2.73 9.42 -1.93
N VAL A 27 2.99 8.17 -1.58
CA VAL A 27 3.50 7.15 -2.50
C VAL A 27 2.57 5.96 -2.40
N VAL A 28 2.23 5.36 -3.53
CA VAL A 28 1.42 4.15 -3.57
C VAL A 28 2.23 3.04 -4.20
N ALA A 29 2.38 1.95 -3.45
CA ALA A 29 3.07 0.77 -3.94
C ALA A 29 2.09 -0.40 -4.01
N ARG A 30 2.22 -1.22 -5.02
CA ARG A 30 1.36 -2.39 -5.23
C ARG A 30 2.11 -3.66 -4.84
N SER A 31 1.38 -4.77 -4.79
CA SER A 31 1.95 -6.06 -4.40
C SER A 31 3.25 -6.35 -5.13
N GLY A 32 4.25 -6.75 -4.36
CA GLY A 32 5.59 -6.99 -4.85
C GLY A 32 6.61 -6.55 -3.82
N LYS A 33 7.80 -6.24 -4.29
CA LYS A 33 8.92 -5.90 -3.39
C LYS A 33 8.69 -4.63 -2.59
N ASN A 34 8.18 -3.60 -3.23
CA ASN A 34 7.99 -2.32 -2.56
C ASN A 34 6.87 -2.38 -1.53
N PHE A 35 5.80 -3.11 -1.86
CA PHE A 35 4.75 -3.37 -0.89
C PHE A 35 5.32 -4.07 0.34
N THR A 36 6.07 -5.15 0.12
CA THR A 36 6.65 -5.92 1.21
C THR A 36 7.59 -5.08 2.06
N TYR A 37 8.37 -4.24 1.40
CA TYR A 37 9.30 -3.36 2.09
C TYR A 37 8.57 -2.38 3.04
N LEU A 38 7.48 -1.81 2.58
CA LEU A 38 6.74 -0.82 3.36
C LEU A 38 5.77 -1.45 4.35
N ALA A 39 5.09 -2.51 3.95
CA ALA A 39 4.06 -3.12 4.78
C ALA A 39 4.60 -4.08 5.84
N GLY A 40 5.81 -4.59 5.63
CA GLY A 40 6.44 -5.49 6.59
C GLY A 40 6.00 -6.94 6.48
N PHE A 41 5.22 -7.28 5.46
CA PHE A 41 4.86 -8.68 5.22
C PHE A 41 4.70 -8.91 3.73
N ALA A 42 4.88 -10.15 3.29
CA ALA A 42 4.70 -10.52 1.91
C ALA A 42 3.32 -11.11 1.71
N TYR A 43 2.62 -10.63 0.68
CA TYR A 43 1.34 -11.21 0.32
C TYR A 43 1.58 -12.44 -0.55
N PRO A 44 1.22 -13.65 -0.08
CA PRO A 44 1.53 -14.88 -0.82
C PRO A 44 0.96 -14.91 -2.23
N GLY A 45 -0.12 -14.21 -2.46
CA GLY A 45 -0.74 -14.14 -3.78
C GLY A 45 0.16 -13.56 -4.85
N THR A 46 1.20 -12.86 -4.46
CA THR A 46 2.14 -12.26 -5.43
C THR A 46 2.90 -13.31 -6.23
N LEU A 47 2.83 -14.55 -5.81
CA LEU A 47 3.46 -15.62 -6.56
C LEU A 47 2.71 -15.96 -7.85
N ALA A 48 1.48 -15.52 -7.97
CA ALA A 48 0.66 -15.82 -9.13
C ALA A 48 0.74 -14.66 -10.13
N ARG A 49 1.17 -14.95 -11.33
CA ARG A 49 1.40 -13.93 -12.35
C ARG A 49 0.14 -13.14 -12.71
N HIS A 50 -1.02 -13.77 -12.59
CA HIS A 50 -2.24 -13.06 -12.91
C HIS A 50 -2.52 -11.90 -11.97
N LEU A 51 -1.81 -11.81 -10.87
CA LEU A 51 -1.93 -10.70 -9.94
C LEU A 51 -1.15 -9.47 -10.40
N ASP A 52 -0.41 -9.60 -11.47
CA ASP A 52 0.32 -8.47 -12.04
C ASP A 52 -0.61 -7.52 -12.80
N PHE A 53 -1.83 -7.95 -13.06
CA PHE A 53 -2.79 -7.11 -13.75
C PHE A 53 -3.36 -6.04 -12.83
N PRO A 54 -3.53 -4.83 -13.34
CA PRO A 54 -4.00 -3.71 -12.53
C PRO A 54 -5.28 -3.99 -11.75
N ASP A 55 -6.23 -4.63 -12.36
CA ASP A 55 -7.53 -4.86 -11.74
C ASP A 55 -7.68 -6.27 -11.18
N SER A 56 -6.57 -6.87 -10.81
CA SER A 56 -6.62 -8.19 -10.20
C SER A 56 -7.46 -8.15 -8.91
N PRO A 57 -8.40 -9.08 -8.74
CA PRO A 57 -9.21 -9.13 -7.53
C PRO A 57 -8.41 -9.46 -6.27
N ARG A 58 -7.16 -9.81 -6.45
CA ARG A 58 -6.29 -10.14 -5.32
C ARG A 58 -5.17 -9.13 -5.11
N GLY A 59 -5.25 -8.01 -5.80
CA GLY A 59 -4.25 -6.97 -5.66
C GLY A 59 -4.27 -6.36 -4.28
N VAL A 60 -3.10 -5.99 -3.79
CA VAL A 60 -2.96 -5.27 -2.53
C VAL A 60 -2.08 -4.06 -2.78
N LEU A 61 -2.37 -2.97 -2.06
CA LEU A 61 -1.60 -1.73 -2.19
C LEU A 61 -1.31 -1.17 -0.81
N VAL A 62 -0.26 -0.37 -0.74
CA VAL A 62 0.01 0.42 0.45
C VAL A 62 0.06 1.88 0.04
N ILE A 63 -0.63 2.72 0.79
CA ILE A 63 -0.60 4.16 0.62
C ILE A 63 0.30 4.71 1.72
N TRP A 64 1.37 5.37 1.34
CA TRP A 64 2.32 5.93 2.28
C TRP A 64 2.27 7.45 2.17
N PRO A 65 1.52 8.13 3.06
CA PRO A 65 1.45 9.60 3.01
C PRO A 65 2.71 10.21 3.61
N ARG A 66 3.06 11.39 3.12
CA ARG A 66 4.17 12.15 3.69
C ARG A 66 3.82 12.60 5.10
N GLN A 67 2.54 12.94 5.31
CA GLN A 67 2.00 13.34 6.61
C GLN A 67 0.87 12.40 6.97
N GLY A 68 0.87 11.92 8.19
CA GLY A 68 -0.17 11.01 8.66
C GLY A 68 0.25 9.55 8.60
N ASN A 69 -0.69 8.67 8.77
CA ASN A 69 -0.44 7.25 8.91
C ASN A 69 -0.64 6.50 7.60
N PRO A 70 0.18 5.48 7.35
CA PRO A 70 -0.01 4.66 6.15
C PRO A 70 -1.28 3.83 6.22
N VAL A 71 -1.76 3.44 5.05
CA VAL A 71 -2.99 2.67 4.89
C VAL A 71 -2.71 1.48 3.98
N LEU A 72 -3.20 0.31 4.36
CA LEU A 72 -3.20 -0.86 3.50
C LEU A 72 -4.54 -0.99 2.82
N VAL A 73 -4.51 -1.27 1.52
CA VAL A 73 -5.73 -1.56 0.75
C VAL A 73 -5.64 -3.02 0.34
N VAL A 74 -6.50 -3.85 0.89
CA VAL A 74 -6.40 -5.29 0.74
C VAL A 74 -7.76 -5.91 0.46
N ASN A 75 -7.74 -7.05 -0.22
CA ASN A 75 -8.95 -7.84 -0.37
C ASN A 75 -9.18 -8.67 0.88
N GLU A 76 -10.33 -9.33 0.93
CA GLU A 76 -10.73 -10.12 2.09
C GLU A 76 -9.77 -11.25 2.41
N THR A 77 -9.15 -11.83 1.40
CA THR A 77 -8.21 -12.94 1.60
C THR A 77 -6.92 -12.48 2.27
N ALA A 78 -6.48 -11.29 1.96
CA ALA A 78 -5.23 -10.76 2.49
C ALA A 78 -5.39 -10.10 3.86
N ALA A 79 -6.59 -9.71 4.23
CA ALA A 79 -6.82 -8.96 5.45
C ALA A 79 -6.33 -9.65 6.73
N PRO A 80 -6.63 -10.95 6.95
CA PRO A 80 -6.12 -11.60 8.15
C PRO A 80 -4.61 -11.63 8.22
N LEU A 81 -3.95 -11.84 7.10
CA LEU A 81 -2.50 -11.87 7.04
C LEU A 81 -1.93 -10.48 7.33
N ALA A 82 -2.54 -9.44 6.78
CA ALA A 82 -2.11 -8.07 7.02
C ALA A 82 -2.20 -7.71 8.50
N ARG A 83 -3.27 -8.13 9.15
CA ARG A 83 -3.47 -7.84 10.57
C ARG A 83 -2.56 -8.64 11.49
N ARG A 84 -2.22 -9.85 11.07
CA ARG A 84 -1.35 -10.70 11.87
C ARG A 84 0.11 -10.33 11.72
N ASP A 85 0.56 -10.13 10.49
CA ASP A 85 1.99 -10.02 10.18
C ASP A 85 2.44 -8.60 9.86
N GLY A 86 1.55 -7.72 9.42
CA GLY A 86 1.90 -6.35 9.09
C GLY A 86 1.92 -5.45 10.31
N TRP A 87 2.59 -4.32 10.18
CA TRP A 87 2.66 -3.34 11.27
C TRP A 87 1.72 -2.15 11.05
N ILE A 88 1.16 -2.02 9.86
CA ILE A 88 0.24 -0.92 9.54
C ILE A 88 -1.13 -1.25 10.11
N GLU A 89 -1.67 -0.35 10.91
CA GLU A 89 -2.92 -0.59 11.61
C GLU A 89 -4.15 -0.29 10.77
N ASP A 90 -4.08 0.69 9.89
CA ASP A 90 -5.22 1.08 9.06
C ASP A 90 -5.30 0.17 7.85
N VAL A 91 -6.14 -0.84 7.94
CA VAL A 91 -6.33 -1.85 6.91
C VAL A 91 -7.72 -1.67 6.31
N ARG A 92 -7.79 -1.26 5.05
CA ARG A 92 -9.05 -1.02 4.34
C ARG A 92 -9.33 -2.15 3.38
N LEU A 93 -10.51 -2.71 3.51
CA LEU A 93 -10.95 -3.83 2.68
C LEU A 93 -11.66 -3.34 1.44
N TYR A 94 -11.47 -4.05 0.35
CA TYR A 94 -12.33 -3.90 -0.82
C TYR A 94 -12.77 -5.29 -1.27
N ASP A 95 -13.94 -5.34 -1.93
CA ASP A 95 -14.44 -6.58 -2.49
C ASP A 95 -13.74 -6.82 -3.83
N GLY A 96 -12.82 -7.78 -3.86
CA GLY A 96 -12.00 -8.04 -5.03
C GLY A 96 -12.78 -8.46 -6.28
N TYR A 97 -14.05 -8.82 -6.12
CA TYR A 97 -14.89 -9.21 -7.25
C TYR A 97 -15.88 -8.13 -7.67
N ALA A 98 -16.04 -7.10 -6.87
CA ALA A 98 -17.01 -6.04 -7.15
C ALA A 98 -16.34 -4.67 -7.30
N GLU A 99 -15.14 -4.50 -6.79
CA GLU A 99 -14.45 -3.22 -6.77
C GLU A 99 -13.04 -3.35 -7.32
N SER A 100 -12.52 -2.26 -7.87
CA SER A 100 -11.11 -2.17 -8.23
C SER A 100 -10.31 -1.71 -7.02
N ALA A 101 -9.17 -2.34 -6.77
CA ALA A 101 -8.25 -1.89 -5.73
C ALA A 101 -7.79 -0.46 -5.98
N TYR A 102 -7.63 -0.09 -7.24
CA TYR A 102 -7.21 1.27 -7.60
C TYR A 102 -8.31 2.28 -7.35
N ALA A 103 -9.56 1.92 -7.63
CA ALA A 103 -10.69 2.80 -7.32
C ALA A 103 -10.80 3.02 -5.82
N LYS A 104 -10.63 1.98 -5.03
CA LYS A 104 -10.65 2.09 -3.58
C LYS A 104 -9.50 2.96 -3.08
N THR A 105 -8.32 2.79 -3.66
CA THR A 105 -7.16 3.61 -3.32
C THR A 105 -7.43 5.09 -3.62
N ALA A 106 -8.03 5.38 -4.77
CA ALA A 106 -8.37 6.75 -5.14
C ALA A 106 -9.36 7.37 -4.14
N GLU A 107 -10.37 6.60 -3.72
CA GLU A 107 -11.31 7.05 -2.68
C GLU A 107 -10.58 7.44 -1.40
N ILE A 108 -9.65 6.61 -0.98
CA ILE A 108 -8.90 6.85 0.26
C ILE A 108 -8.02 8.09 0.13
N LEU A 109 -7.40 8.28 -1.01
CA LEU A 109 -6.60 9.48 -1.25
C LEU A 109 -7.45 10.75 -1.17
N VAL A 110 -8.66 10.70 -1.68
CA VAL A 110 -9.61 11.82 -1.55
C VAL A 110 -9.97 12.03 -0.08
N GLU A 111 -10.26 10.95 0.64
CA GLU A 111 -10.56 11.02 2.07
C GLU A 111 -9.41 11.65 2.85
N MET A 112 -8.18 11.42 2.44
CA MET A 112 -7.00 11.99 3.06
C MET A 112 -6.75 13.44 2.64
N GLY A 113 -7.55 13.98 1.72
CA GLY A 113 -7.40 15.34 1.24
C GLY A 113 -6.29 15.51 0.22
N LEU A 114 -5.90 14.45 -0.47
CA LEU A 114 -4.76 14.47 -1.38
C LEU A 114 -5.14 14.51 -2.86
N GLN A 115 -6.39 14.77 -3.18
CA GLN A 115 -6.88 14.71 -4.56
C GLN A 115 -6.20 15.70 -5.50
N ASN A 116 -5.64 16.77 -4.98
CA ASN A 116 -4.94 17.78 -5.80
C ASN A 116 -3.43 17.74 -5.60
N GLU A 117 -2.93 16.71 -4.97
CA GLU A 117 -1.51 16.61 -4.66
C GLU A 117 -0.79 15.69 -5.64
N THR A 118 0.52 15.75 -5.61
CA THR A 118 1.34 14.84 -6.41
C THR A 118 1.53 13.54 -5.68
N ILE A 119 1.16 12.46 -6.34
CA ILE A 119 1.23 11.12 -5.76
C ILE A 119 2.25 10.32 -6.56
N GLY A 120 3.22 9.75 -5.87
CA GLY A 120 4.18 8.85 -6.49
C GLY A 120 3.57 7.48 -6.68
N LEU A 121 3.58 6.99 -7.90
CA LEU A 121 3.04 5.67 -8.20
C LEU A 121 4.13 4.73 -8.65
N GLU A 122 4.02 3.50 -8.23
CA GLU A 122 4.86 2.44 -8.75
C GLU A 122 4.40 2.16 -10.17
N LYS A 123 5.20 2.61 -11.13
CA LYS A 123 4.78 2.62 -12.51
C LYS A 123 4.81 1.24 -13.13
N ASP A 124 5.92 0.57 -12.96
CA ASP A 124 6.11 -0.73 -13.56
C ASP A 124 6.22 -1.78 -12.49
N TYR A 125 5.63 -2.87 -12.77
CA TYR A 125 5.65 -3.97 -11.88
C TYR A 125 6.84 -4.88 -12.11
N LEU A 126 7.53 -4.60 -13.07
CA LEU A 126 8.56 -5.45 -13.62
C LEU A 126 9.72 -5.77 -12.70
#